data_00f5f52f3973cfad159f6017e85893e2
#
_entry.id   00f5f52f3973cfad159f6017e85893e2
#
_cell.length_a   1.000
_cell.length_b   1.000
_cell.length_c   1.000
_cell.angle_alpha   90.00
_cell.angle_beta   90.00
_cell.angle_gamma   90.00
#
_symmetry.space_group_name_H-M   'P 1'
#
loop_
_entity.id
_entity.type
_entity.pdbx_description
1 polymer ?
#
loop_
_entity_poly.entity_id
_entity_poly.type
_entity_poly.pdbx_seq_one_letter_code
_entity_poly.pdbx_strand_id
1 'polypeptide(L)' 'MASSAESPKSSKALTRQSEASAALTRVHEIAEQLRGLEERLGQASGSEVEMSLLERATELAEEAARLLELVGREAD' A
#
# COMPACT_ATOMS: atom_id res chain seq x y z
N MET A 1 31.18 9.87 -23.89
CA MET A 1 31.05 8.85 -22.88
C MET A 1 29.74 8.95 -22.17
N ALA A 2 28.89 8.14 -22.66
CA ALA A 2 27.52 8.12 -22.16
C ALA A 2 27.43 7.79 -20.67
N SER A 3 28.35 6.97 -20.20
CA SER A 3 28.31 6.54 -18.81
C SER A 3 28.42 7.67 -17.81
N SER A 4 29.03 8.75 -18.22
CA SER A 4 29.20 9.89 -17.33
C SER A 4 27.89 10.64 -17.10
N ALA A 5 26.89 10.38 -17.89
CA ALA A 5 25.61 11.05 -17.77
C ALA A 5 24.84 10.59 -16.53
N GLU A 6 25.14 9.43 -16.04
CA GLU A 6 24.45 8.93 -14.88
C GLU A 6 25.03 9.51 -13.60
N SER A 7 24.24 10.26 -12.91
CA SER A 7 24.62 10.82 -11.63
C SER A 7 23.94 10.06 -10.50
N PRO A 8 24.57 9.97 -9.32
CA PRO A 8 23.94 9.33 -8.17
C PRO A 8 22.61 9.98 -7.82
N LYS A 9 22.48 11.26 -8.08
CA LYS A 9 21.28 12.01 -7.81
C LYS A 9 20.11 11.51 -8.64
N SER A 10 20.34 11.27 -9.93
CA SER A 10 19.31 10.75 -10.83
C SER A 10 18.90 9.35 -10.43
N SER A 11 19.85 8.51 -10.08
CA SER A 11 19.55 7.15 -9.65
C SER A 11 18.68 7.12 -8.41
N LYS A 12 18.99 7.97 -7.44
CA LYS A 12 18.20 8.05 -6.21
C LYS A 12 16.77 8.51 -6.48
N ALA A 13 16.62 9.49 -7.37
CA ALA A 13 15.30 10.00 -7.72
C ALA A 13 14.46 8.92 -8.39
N LEU A 14 15.06 8.16 -9.31
CA LEU A 14 14.36 7.07 -9.98
C LEU A 14 13.96 5.97 -9.00
N THR A 15 14.84 5.66 -8.06
CA THR A 15 14.55 4.65 -7.05
C THR A 15 13.37 5.07 -6.18
N ARG A 16 13.32 6.32 -5.76
CA ARG A 16 12.21 6.83 -4.94
C ARG A 16 10.89 6.77 -5.70
N GLN A 17 10.91 7.17 -6.97
CA GLN A 17 9.71 7.09 -7.80
C GLN A 17 9.21 5.66 -7.92
N SER A 18 10.15 4.73 -8.09
CA SER A 18 9.82 3.32 -8.19
C SER A 18 9.20 2.80 -6.90
N GLU A 19 9.76 3.19 -5.76
CA GLU A 19 9.25 2.79 -4.45
C GLU A 19 7.85 3.38 -4.20
N ALA A 20 7.66 4.66 -4.54
CA ALA A 20 6.37 5.31 -4.40
C ALA A 20 5.32 4.64 -5.29
N SER A 21 5.70 4.30 -6.51
CA SER A 21 4.80 3.63 -7.44
C SER A 21 4.40 2.25 -6.93
N ALA A 22 5.36 1.49 -6.41
CA ALA A 22 5.09 0.18 -5.84
C ALA A 22 4.17 0.29 -4.62
N ALA A 23 4.40 1.29 -3.78
CA ALA A 23 3.58 1.53 -2.61
C ALA A 23 2.14 1.84 -3.00
N LEU A 24 1.94 2.68 -4.01
CA LEU A 24 0.60 3.02 -4.49
C LEU A 24 -0.11 1.81 -5.08
N THR A 25 0.63 0.97 -5.80
CA THR A 25 0.08 -0.28 -6.33
C THR A 25 -0.41 -1.16 -5.17
N ARG A 26 0.40 -1.26 -4.13
CA ARG A 26 0.02 -2.05 -2.96
C ARG A 26 -1.21 -1.46 -2.26
N VAL A 27 -1.29 -0.14 -2.16
CA VAL A 27 -2.46 0.52 -1.58
C VAL A 27 -3.72 0.18 -2.38
N HIS A 28 -3.62 0.15 -3.70
CA HIS A 28 -4.75 -0.26 -4.55
C HIS A 28 -5.17 -1.70 -4.27
N GLU A 29 -4.20 -2.59 -4.13
CA GLU A 29 -4.49 -3.98 -3.80
C GLU A 29 -5.19 -4.09 -2.45
N ILE A 30 -4.72 -3.32 -1.48
CA ILE A 30 -5.34 -3.30 -0.15
C ILE A 30 -6.78 -2.80 -0.24
N ALA A 31 -7.01 -1.76 -1.02
CA ALA A 31 -8.37 -1.23 -1.21
C ALA A 31 -9.31 -2.29 -1.78
N GLU A 32 -8.84 -3.07 -2.74
CA GLU A 32 -9.63 -4.15 -3.30
C GLU A 32 -9.89 -5.26 -2.29
N GLN A 33 -8.88 -5.60 -1.51
CA GLN A 33 -9.04 -6.59 -0.46
C GLN A 33 -10.04 -6.13 0.60
N LEU A 34 -10.00 -4.83 0.94
CA LEU A 34 -10.94 -4.27 1.91
C LEU A 34 -12.38 -4.35 1.40
N ARG A 35 -12.60 -4.10 0.11
CA ARG A 35 -13.92 -4.26 -0.48
C ARG A 35 -14.41 -5.69 -0.39
N GLY A 36 -13.52 -6.65 -0.66
CA GLY A 36 -13.85 -8.06 -0.52
C GLY A 36 -14.21 -8.43 0.90
N LEU A 37 -13.49 -7.86 1.87
CA LEU A 37 -13.79 -8.10 3.27
C LEU A 37 -15.14 -7.48 3.67
N GLU A 38 -15.45 -6.32 3.13
CA GLU A 38 -16.72 -5.65 3.36
C GLU A 38 -17.88 -6.53 2.88
N GLU A 39 -17.75 -7.10 1.69
CA GLU A 39 -18.76 -8.00 1.17
C GLU A 39 -18.92 -9.24 2.05
N ARG A 40 -17.82 -9.82 2.46
CA ARG A 40 -17.85 -10.98 3.34
C ARG A 40 -18.48 -10.65 4.69
N LEU A 41 -18.16 -9.48 5.20
CA LEU A 41 -18.73 -9.03 6.48
C LEU A 41 -20.25 -8.91 6.37
N GLY A 42 -20.73 -8.40 5.25
CA GLY A 42 -22.17 -8.31 5.02
C GLY A 42 -22.87 -9.64 4.94
N GLN A 43 -22.14 -10.70 4.59
CA GLN A 43 -22.66 -12.05 4.48
C GLN A 43 -22.35 -12.92 5.69
N ALA A 44 -21.51 -12.43 6.59
CA ALA A 44 -21.07 -13.20 7.74
C ALA A 44 -22.20 -13.42 8.72
N SER A 45 -22.24 -14.64 9.26
CA SER A 45 -23.17 -14.97 10.32
C SER A 45 -22.36 -15.61 11.43
N GLY A 46 -22.19 -14.88 12.51
CA GLY A 46 -21.41 -15.35 13.63
C GLY A 46 -20.33 -14.36 13.99
N SER A 47 -20.22 -14.09 15.27
CA SER A 47 -19.31 -13.06 15.78
C SER A 47 -17.83 -13.39 15.58
N GLU A 48 -17.47 -14.68 15.57
CA GLU A 48 -16.07 -15.07 15.35
C GLU A 48 -15.62 -14.74 13.95
N VAL A 49 -16.47 -14.98 12.95
CA VAL A 49 -16.16 -14.66 11.56
C VAL A 49 -16.07 -13.15 11.40
N GLU A 50 -17.02 -12.43 11.97
CA GLU A 50 -17.00 -10.96 11.92
C GLU A 50 -15.74 -10.39 12.53
N MET A 51 -15.34 -10.90 13.69
CA MET A 51 -14.12 -10.44 14.35
C MET A 51 -12.88 -10.70 13.52
N SER A 52 -12.77 -11.90 12.92
CA SER A 52 -11.64 -12.21 12.04
C SER A 52 -11.56 -11.27 10.86
N LEU A 53 -12.70 -10.96 10.25
CA LEU A 53 -12.74 -10.05 9.11
C LEU A 53 -12.34 -8.64 9.52
N LEU A 54 -12.81 -8.18 10.68
CA LEU A 54 -12.47 -6.86 11.19
C LEU A 54 -10.99 -6.77 11.55
N GLU A 55 -10.43 -7.81 12.15
CA GLU A 55 -9.00 -7.84 12.45
C GLU A 55 -8.17 -7.75 11.17
N ARG A 56 -8.57 -8.49 10.14
CA ARG A 56 -7.86 -8.44 8.87
C ARG A 56 -7.97 -7.06 8.24
N ALA A 57 -9.16 -6.46 8.30
CA ALA A 57 -9.37 -5.12 7.76
C ALA A 57 -8.48 -4.09 8.48
N THR A 58 -8.36 -4.22 9.79
CA THR A 58 -7.51 -3.33 10.59
C THR A 58 -6.04 -3.46 10.18
N GLU A 59 -5.56 -4.68 10.00
CA GLU A 59 -4.18 -4.92 9.56
C GLU A 59 -3.92 -4.29 8.21
N LEU A 60 -4.85 -4.46 7.28
CA LEU A 60 -4.71 -3.89 5.94
C LEU A 60 -4.75 -2.37 5.98
N ALA A 61 -5.62 -1.81 6.78
CA ALA A 61 -5.71 -0.35 6.93
C ALA A 61 -4.43 0.23 7.51
N GLU A 62 -3.84 -0.45 8.47
CA GLU A 62 -2.57 -0.01 9.06
C GLU A 62 -1.43 -0.08 8.04
N GLU A 63 -1.41 -1.14 7.24
CA GLU A 63 -0.41 -1.26 6.19
C GLU A 63 -0.56 -0.12 5.18
N ALA A 64 -1.79 0.16 4.76
CA ALA A 64 -2.05 1.23 3.81
C ALA A 64 -1.62 2.58 4.37
N ALA A 65 -1.88 2.83 5.64
CA ALA A 65 -1.48 4.08 6.29
C ALA A 65 0.03 4.25 6.27
N ARG A 66 0.78 3.19 6.55
CA ARG A 66 2.25 3.23 6.51
C ARG A 66 2.76 3.50 5.10
N LEU A 67 2.14 2.88 4.11
CA LEU A 67 2.54 3.07 2.71
C LEU A 67 2.26 4.48 2.23
N LEU A 68 1.11 5.04 2.61
CA LEU A 68 0.76 6.40 2.24
C LEU A 68 1.68 7.42 2.91
N GLU A 69 2.10 7.13 4.13
CA GLU A 69 3.08 7.96 4.82
C GLU A 69 4.41 7.98 4.07
N LEU A 70 4.82 6.79 3.59
CA LEU A 70 6.04 6.68 2.80
C LEU A 70 5.95 7.49 1.51
N VAL A 71 4.83 7.39 0.81
CA VAL A 71 4.61 8.15 -0.42
C VAL A 71 4.63 9.65 -0.13
N GLY A 72 4.02 10.05 0.97
CA GLY A 72 4.01 11.46 1.38
C GLY A 72 5.39 12.01 1.63
N ARG A 73 6.27 11.22 2.23
CA ARG A 73 7.66 11.64 2.45
C ARG A 73 8.41 11.83 1.14
N GLU A 74 8.15 10.94 0.18
CA GLU A 74 8.81 11.03 -1.11
C GLU A 74 8.35 12.23 -1.92
N ALA A 75 7.12 12.68 -1.67
CA ALA A 75 6.57 13.85 -2.36
C ALA A 75 7.19 15.15 -1.88
N ASP A 76 7.73 15.17 -0.68
CA ASP A 76 8.40 16.35 -0.14
C ASP A 76 9.83 16.42 -0.65
#